data_af7ae184ee01b7d0f4d5141b565d0f23
#
_entry.id   af7ae184ee01b7d0f4d5141b565d0f23
#
_cell.length_a   1.000
_cell.length_b   1.000
_cell.length_c   1.000
_cell.angle_alpha   90.00
_cell.angle_beta   90.00
_cell.angle_gamma   90.00
#
_symmetry.space_group_name_H-M   'P 1'
#
loop_
_entity.id
_entity.type
_entity.pdbx_description
1 polymer ?
#
loop_
_entity_poly.entity_id
_entity_poly.type
_entity_poly.pdbx_seq_one_letter_code
_entity_poly.pdbx_strand_id
1 'polypeptide(L)'
;MLEIFVVRDVIAHNHIWEAAIYWDENFDMKLDEAHIIEGYGDRKFREVANHYTRQTTKLHLNLFPTRINWDDFLIVFKELMGFLVAVEKQNANYFRISNEFVQFKGNIVKFTEVAKSLSVSLK
;
A
#
# COMPACT_ATOMS: atom_id res chain seq x y z
N MET A 1 0.76 -5.95 8.03
CA MET A 1 0.69 -6.87 6.87
C MET A 1 -0.68 -6.95 6.23
N LEU A 2 -1.78 -7.20 6.99
CA LEU A 2 -3.13 -7.33 6.39
C LEU A 2 -3.53 -6.11 5.55
N GLU A 3 -3.24 -4.91 6.01
CA GLU A 3 -3.55 -3.67 5.31
C GLU A 3 -2.84 -3.55 3.95
N ILE A 4 -1.58 -3.99 3.88
CA ILE A 4 -0.81 -4.02 2.62
C ILE A 4 -1.48 -4.97 1.61
N PHE A 5 -1.92 -6.15 2.07
CA PHE A 5 -2.63 -7.08 1.21
C PHE A 5 -3.96 -6.52 0.69
N VAL A 6 -4.69 -5.80 1.54
CA VAL A 6 -5.94 -5.15 1.13
C VAL A 6 -5.68 -4.08 0.07
N VAL A 7 -4.67 -3.22 0.25
CA VAL A 7 -4.31 -2.21 -0.76
C VAL A 7 -3.82 -2.87 -2.06
N ARG A 8 -3.02 -3.93 -1.96
CA ARG A 8 -2.62 -4.72 -3.14
C ARG A 8 -3.83 -5.25 -3.89
N ASP A 9 -4.80 -5.84 -3.18
CA ASP A 9 -5.99 -6.42 -3.79
C ASP A 9 -6.85 -5.34 -4.46
N VAL A 10 -6.95 -4.17 -3.85
CA VAL A 10 -7.60 -2.99 -4.45
C VAL A 10 -6.96 -2.60 -5.79
N ILE A 11 -5.62 -2.62 -5.86
CA ILE A 11 -4.89 -2.26 -7.08
C ILE A 11 -4.97 -3.37 -8.13
N ALA A 12 -4.71 -4.62 -7.71
CA ALA A 12 -4.48 -5.74 -8.63
C ALA A 12 -5.78 -6.28 -9.25
N HIS A 13 -6.86 -6.27 -8.51
CA HIS A 13 -8.12 -6.88 -8.96
C HIS A 13 -9.07 -5.90 -9.62
N ASN A 14 -8.63 -4.65 -9.81
CA ASN A 14 -9.42 -3.61 -10.47
C ASN A 14 -10.90 -3.69 -10.05
N HIS A 15 -11.11 -3.87 -8.73
CA HIS A 15 -12.44 -3.98 -8.18
C HIS A 15 -13.23 -2.80 -8.70
N ILE A 16 -14.36 -3.09 -9.33
CA ILE A 16 -15.23 -2.10 -9.89
C ILE A 16 -15.67 -1.20 -8.74
N TRP A 17 -15.09 -0.04 -8.71
CA TRP A 17 -15.49 1.00 -7.81
C TRP A 17 -16.81 1.55 -8.36
N GLU A 18 -17.91 1.20 -7.74
CA GLU A 18 -19.19 1.84 -8.02
C GLU A 18 -19.10 3.27 -7.50
N ALA A 19 -18.69 4.17 -8.36
CA ALA A 19 -18.74 5.58 -8.09
C ALA A 19 -20.13 6.10 -8.45
N ALA A 20 -20.86 6.60 -7.49
CA ALA A 20 -22.06 7.38 -7.78
C ALA A 20 -21.63 8.73 -8.37
N ILE A 21 -21.92 8.92 -9.64
CA ILE A 21 -21.73 10.20 -10.32
C ILE A 21 -23.05 10.93 -10.25
N TYR A 22 -23.03 12.13 -9.71
CA TYR A 22 -24.20 13.02 -9.71
C TYR A 22 -23.82 14.42 -10.16
N TRP A 23 -24.80 15.16 -10.61
CA TRP A 23 -24.65 16.55 -11.02
C TRP A 23 -25.11 17.45 -9.87
N ASP A 24 -24.30 18.42 -9.50
CA ASP A 24 -24.70 19.41 -8.51
C ASP A 24 -25.62 20.49 -9.14
N GLU A 25 -26.05 21.44 -8.33
CA GLU A 25 -26.95 22.51 -8.74
C GLU A 25 -26.34 23.41 -9.84
N ASN A 26 -25.04 23.40 -10.01
CA ASN A 26 -24.32 24.16 -11.05
C ASN A 26 -24.04 23.32 -12.31
N PHE A 27 -24.61 22.10 -12.39
CA PHE A 27 -24.30 21.11 -13.44
C PHE A 27 -22.82 20.68 -13.48
N ASP A 28 -22.12 20.79 -12.35
CA ASP A 28 -20.79 20.20 -12.21
C ASP A 28 -20.88 18.74 -11.83
N MET A 29 -20.10 17.89 -12.51
CA MET A 29 -20.02 16.48 -12.22
C MET A 29 -19.30 16.26 -10.88
N LYS A 30 -19.98 15.63 -9.95
CA LYS A 30 -19.44 15.23 -8.64
C LYS A 30 -19.36 13.70 -8.55
N LEU A 31 -18.35 13.24 -7.87
CA LEU A 31 -18.13 11.85 -7.58
C LEU A 31 -18.41 11.59 -6.09
N ASP A 32 -19.43 10.79 -5.79
CA ASP A 32 -19.65 10.32 -4.43
C ASP A 32 -18.82 9.05 -4.17
N GLU A 33 -17.68 9.25 -3.55
CA GLU A 33 -16.77 8.18 -3.18
C GLU A 33 -17.27 7.39 -1.94
N ALA A 34 -18.31 7.82 -1.23
CA ALA A 34 -18.77 7.17 0.01
C ALA A 34 -19.35 5.79 -0.25
N HIS A 35 -20.09 5.63 -1.35
CA HIS A 35 -20.69 4.35 -1.72
C HIS A 35 -19.70 3.27 -2.14
N ILE A 36 -18.49 3.64 -2.47
CA ILE A 36 -17.47 2.71 -2.96
C ILE A 36 -16.99 1.76 -1.85
N ILE A 37 -16.94 2.22 -0.62
CA ILE A 37 -16.45 1.42 0.52
C ILE A 37 -17.53 0.50 1.08
N GLU A 38 -18.80 0.90 1.04
CA GLU A 38 -19.91 0.11 1.58
C GLU A 38 -20.19 -1.15 0.76
N GLY A 39 -19.95 -1.12 -0.56
CA GLY A 39 -20.13 -2.27 -1.46
C GLY A 39 -19.11 -3.40 -1.29
N TYR A 40 -18.06 -3.20 -0.52
CA TYR A 40 -17.03 -4.20 -0.31
C TYR A 40 -17.47 -5.22 0.76
N GLY A 41 -18.05 -6.33 0.32
CA GLY A 41 -18.48 -7.44 1.17
C GLY A 41 -17.35 -8.22 1.85
N ASP A 42 -16.07 -7.96 1.50
CA ASP A 42 -14.94 -8.68 2.07
C ASP A 42 -14.70 -8.29 3.53
N ARG A 43 -14.75 -9.30 4.41
CA ARG A 43 -14.49 -9.14 5.83
C ARG A 43 -13.14 -8.47 6.10
N LYS A 44 -12.09 -8.85 5.36
CA LYS A 44 -10.75 -8.29 5.51
C LYS A 44 -10.72 -6.79 5.28
N PHE A 45 -11.42 -6.34 4.26
CA PHE A 45 -11.51 -4.92 3.95
C PHE A 45 -12.19 -4.15 5.08
N ARG A 46 -13.33 -4.65 5.58
CA ARG A 46 -14.07 -4.02 6.67
C ARG A 46 -13.27 -3.92 7.97
N GLU A 47 -12.38 -4.88 8.24
CA GLU A 47 -11.53 -4.88 9.44
C GLU A 47 -10.44 -3.80 9.40
N VAL A 48 -9.99 -3.41 8.22
CA VAL A 48 -8.85 -2.50 8.08
C VAL A 48 -9.17 -1.14 7.48
N ALA A 49 -10.36 -0.97 6.92
CA ALA A 49 -10.78 0.29 6.29
C ALA A 49 -11.38 1.26 7.30
N ASN A 50 -10.90 2.49 7.26
CA ASN A 50 -11.56 3.61 7.91
C ASN A 50 -12.46 4.33 6.91
N HIS A 51 -13.77 4.23 7.10
CA HIS A 51 -14.77 4.78 6.18
C HIS A 51 -14.73 6.31 6.09
N TYR A 52 -14.32 6.99 7.17
CA TYR A 52 -14.28 8.46 7.20
C TYR A 52 -13.04 9.00 6.48
N THR A 53 -11.87 8.43 6.77
CA THR A 53 -10.61 8.88 6.16
C THR A 53 -10.33 8.23 4.81
N ARG A 54 -11.01 7.10 4.51
CA ARG A 54 -10.77 6.28 3.31
C ARG A 54 -9.34 5.77 3.20
N GLN A 55 -8.79 5.52 4.35
CA GLN A 55 -7.44 4.98 4.53
C GLN A 55 -7.50 3.72 5.39
N THR A 56 -6.42 2.98 5.40
CA THR A 56 -6.26 1.87 6.35
C THR A 56 -6.10 2.41 7.78
N THR A 57 -6.51 1.60 8.76
CA THR A 57 -6.62 2.05 10.15
C THR A 57 -5.29 2.28 10.86
N LYS A 58 -4.25 1.50 10.54
CA LYS A 58 -2.95 1.53 11.22
C LYS A 58 -1.88 2.24 10.41
N LEU A 59 -1.77 1.90 9.13
CA LEU A 59 -0.74 2.43 8.24
C LEU A 59 -1.17 3.70 7.50
N HIS A 60 -2.46 4.04 7.59
CA HIS A 60 -3.06 5.18 6.90
C HIS A 60 -2.83 5.20 5.38
N LEU A 61 -2.72 4.00 4.78
CA LEU A 61 -2.58 3.84 3.33
C LEU A 61 -3.88 4.21 2.63
N ASN A 62 -3.77 4.93 1.53
CA ASN A 62 -4.93 5.28 0.73
C ASN A 62 -5.57 4.04 0.11
N LEU A 63 -6.89 3.94 0.22
CA LEU A 63 -7.68 2.81 -0.30
C LEU A 63 -8.18 3.06 -1.73
N PHE A 64 -8.14 4.31 -2.19
CA PHE A 64 -8.53 4.65 -3.55
C PHE A 64 -7.35 4.58 -4.50
N PRO A 65 -7.42 3.85 -5.62
CA PRO A 65 -6.34 3.77 -6.59
C PRO A 65 -5.86 5.14 -7.08
N THR A 66 -6.79 6.08 -7.25
CA THR A 66 -6.48 7.44 -7.70
C THR A 66 -5.78 8.31 -6.66
N ARG A 67 -5.80 7.91 -5.39
CA ARG A 67 -5.16 8.63 -4.27
C ARG A 67 -3.88 7.98 -3.80
N ILE A 68 -3.60 6.76 -4.24
CA ILE A 68 -2.35 6.07 -3.92
C ILE A 68 -1.19 6.86 -4.52
N ASN A 69 -0.24 7.19 -3.68
CA ASN A 69 0.87 8.07 -4.02
C ASN A 69 2.21 7.51 -3.54
N TRP A 70 3.27 8.30 -3.70
CA TRP A 70 4.61 7.91 -3.33
C TRP A 70 4.79 7.67 -1.82
N ASP A 71 4.07 8.39 -0.97
CA ASP A 71 4.14 8.21 0.49
C ASP A 71 3.55 6.87 0.90
N ASP A 72 2.42 6.46 0.29
CA ASP A 72 1.86 5.11 0.49
C ASP A 72 2.87 4.02 0.11
N PHE A 73 3.56 4.21 -1.02
CA PHE A 73 4.62 3.27 -1.44
C PHE A 73 5.75 3.19 -0.41
N LEU A 74 6.23 4.33 0.10
CA LEU A 74 7.31 4.35 1.10
C LEU A 74 6.89 3.67 2.40
N ILE A 75 5.65 3.87 2.85
CA ILE A 75 5.10 3.19 4.04
C ILE A 75 5.11 1.68 3.82
N VAL A 76 4.56 1.20 2.70
CA VAL A 76 4.52 -0.23 2.35
C VAL A 76 5.93 -0.81 2.26
N PHE A 77 6.84 -0.10 1.58
CA PHE A 77 8.22 -0.54 1.44
C PHE A 77 8.92 -0.67 2.79
N LYS A 78 8.75 0.31 3.67
CA LYS A 78 9.31 0.29 5.03
C LYS A 78 8.80 -0.90 5.85
N GLU A 79 7.50 -1.16 5.82
CA GLU A 79 6.89 -2.28 6.53
C GLU A 79 7.39 -3.63 6.02
N LEU A 80 7.48 -3.79 4.68
CA LEU A 80 8.02 -5.00 4.07
C LEU A 80 9.49 -5.21 4.44
N MET A 81 10.27 -4.14 4.45
CA MET A 81 11.68 -4.20 4.85
C MET A 81 11.85 -4.61 6.30
N GLY A 82 11.05 -4.02 7.20
CA GLY A 82 11.03 -4.40 8.62
C GLY A 82 10.71 -5.89 8.81
N PHE A 83 9.75 -6.41 8.06
CA PHE A 83 9.40 -7.82 8.05
C PHE A 83 10.57 -8.70 7.56
N LEU A 84 11.18 -8.37 6.43
CA LEU A 84 12.29 -9.13 5.86
C LEU A 84 13.51 -9.14 6.77
N VAL A 85 13.83 -8.01 7.42
CA VAL A 85 14.90 -7.95 8.43
C VAL A 85 14.59 -8.82 9.65
N ALA A 86 13.33 -8.86 10.10
CA ALA A 86 12.92 -9.75 11.18
C ALA A 86 13.07 -11.23 10.81
N VAL A 87 12.70 -11.61 9.57
CA VAL A 87 12.90 -12.97 9.04
C VAL A 87 14.39 -13.30 8.95
N GLU A 88 15.23 -12.36 8.48
CA GLU A 88 16.68 -12.56 8.42
C GLU A 88 17.27 -12.82 9.81
N LYS A 89 16.86 -12.09 10.83
CA LYS A 89 17.32 -12.29 12.21
C LYS A 89 16.99 -13.68 12.76
N GLN A 90 15.82 -14.21 12.38
CA GLN A 90 15.38 -15.54 12.83
C GLN A 90 16.02 -16.68 12.02
N ASN A 91 16.37 -16.43 10.77
CA ASN A 91 16.81 -17.45 9.80
C ASN A 91 18.13 -17.07 9.11
N ALA A 92 19.08 -16.50 9.86
CA ALA A 92 20.34 -15.93 9.34
C ALA A 92 21.19 -16.90 8.47
N ASN A 93 21.00 -18.22 8.62
CA ASN A 93 21.71 -19.22 7.84
C ASN A 93 21.12 -19.45 6.45
N TYR A 94 19.85 -19.08 6.24
CA TYR A 94 19.11 -19.38 5.01
C TYR A 94 18.71 -18.16 4.22
N PHE A 95 18.61 -17.01 4.86
CA PHE A 95 18.12 -15.79 4.23
C PHE A 95 18.89 -14.56 4.74
N ARG A 96 19.53 -13.85 3.82
CA ARG A 96 20.24 -12.58 4.11
C ARG A 96 19.90 -11.53 3.07
N ILE A 97 18.91 -10.72 3.36
CA ILE A 97 18.49 -9.63 2.47
C ILE A 97 19.60 -8.60 2.24
N SER A 98 20.48 -8.44 3.22
CA SER A 98 21.63 -7.55 3.11
C SER A 98 22.62 -7.95 2.00
N ASN A 99 22.60 -9.19 1.58
CA ASN A 99 23.46 -9.73 0.52
C ASN A 99 22.77 -9.77 -0.85
N GLU A 100 21.46 -9.51 -0.91
CA GLU A 100 20.71 -9.58 -2.16
C GLU A 100 20.99 -8.36 -3.04
N PHE A 101 20.98 -8.61 -4.35
CA PHE A 101 21.12 -7.60 -5.37
C PHE A 101 19.80 -7.42 -6.10
N VAL A 102 19.48 -6.19 -6.42
CA VAL A 102 18.28 -5.83 -7.16
C VAL A 102 18.60 -4.85 -8.29
N GLN A 103 17.80 -4.87 -9.32
CA GLN A 103 17.89 -3.86 -10.38
C GLN A 103 17.15 -2.59 -9.92
N PHE A 104 17.88 -1.50 -9.80
CA PHE A 104 17.33 -0.20 -9.42
C PHE A 104 17.88 0.90 -10.33
N LYS A 105 16.99 1.67 -10.94
CA LYS A 105 17.35 2.73 -11.92
C LYS A 105 18.32 2.26 -13.00
N GLY A 106 18.11 1.04 -13.51
CA GLY A 106 18.95 0.46 -14.56
C GLY A 106 20.27 -0.17 -14.10
N ASN A 107 20.61 -0.08 -12.82
CA ASN A 107 21.83 -0.64 -12.24
C ASN A 107 21.51 -1.83 -11.32
N ILE A 108 22.46 -2.76 -11.23
CA ILE A 108 22.41 -3.83 -10.22
C ILE A 108 23.11 -3.32 -8.97
N VAL A 109 22.37 -3.16 -7.90
CA VAL A 109 22.84 -2.61 -6.61
C VAL A 109 22.42 -3.51 -5.46
N LYS A 110 23.13 -3.38 -4.34
CA LYS A 110 22.70 -4.09 -3.12
C LYS A 110 21.36 -3.54 -2.63
N PHE A 111 20.53 -4.42 -2.15
CA PHE A 111 19.21 -4.04 -1.63
C PHE A 111 19.30 -2.99 -0.51
N THR A 112 20.34 -3.07 0.34
CA THR A 112 20.62 -2.09 1.39
C THR A 112 20.90 -0.68 0.84
N GLU A 113 21.42 -0.56 -0.37
CA GLU A 113 21.67 0.74 -1.00
C GLU A 113 20.36 1.37 -1.50
N VAL A 114 19.44 0.54 -2.00
CA VAL A 114 18.09 1.00 -2.35
C VAL A 114 17.37 1.55 -1.13
N ALA A 115 17.40 0.80 -0.03
CA ALA A 115 16.78 1.24 1.22
C ALA A 115 17.35 2.57 1.72
N LYS A 116 18.66 2.76 1.65
CA LYS A 116 19.32 4.04 2.00
C LYS A 116 18.86 5.17 1.07
N SER A 117 18.80 4.91 -0.25
CA SER A 117 18.40 5.94 -1.23
C SER A 117 16.96 6.39 -1.06
N LEU A 118 16.10 5.53 -0.49
CA LEU A 118 14.71 5.82 -0.17
C LEU A 118 14.53 6.35 1.27
N SER A 119 15.62 6.65 1.98
CA SER A 119 15.62 7.12 3.38
C SER A 119 14.91 6.15 4.34
N VAL A 120 14.92 4.86 4.01
CA VAL A 120 14.35 3.81 4.86
C VAL A 120 15.44 3.25 5.78
N SER A 121 15.23 3.35 7.09
CA SER A 121 16.13 2.76 8.07
C SER A 121 15.92 1.25 8.15
N LEU A 122 16.95 0.49 7.88
CA LEU A 122 17.00 -0.98 8.06
C LEU A 122 17.51 -1.33 9.48
N LYS A 123 16.93 -0.74 10.50
CA LYS A 123 17.31 -1.06 11.88
C LYS A 123 16.59 -2.29 12.38
#